data_f4ee0b897d59ff0af66a8b89b6bca592
#
_entry.id   f4ee0b897d59ff0af66a8b89b6bca592
#
_cell.length_a   1.000
_cell.length_b   1.000
_cell.length_c   1.000
_cell.angle_alpha   90.00
_cell.angle_beta   90.00
_cell.angle_gamma   90.00
#
_symmetry.space_group_name_H-M   'P 1'
#
loop_
_entity.id
_entity.type
_entity.pdbx_description
1 polymer ?
#
loop_
_entity_poly.entity_id
_entity_poly.type
_entity_poly.pdbx_seq_one_letter_code
_entity_poly.pdbx_strand_id
1 'polypeptide(L)'
;MPVGSRCLLAWLLLAPFAGGTGMHQVTLGLVAPPTEPDATSLLRGVQLAVAEANESDQASVGLEVRSENGQWGTVGNDAVTLVCERHVDAIITPSDGAASHLILQVSGRTRVPVASLCSDSSVTEAGVPWAVRVVPRTDQEAEALFAAARRPDRPPLHWWAVVPAGRPGRAIRRDLETAARLATTLLDRIVDGGEPKTDLASLVHRIVAAAPDGVLLWLSPSQAGTVAAALRAAGYGGRLAGPTALDSPEFFAAAGAAANGVLVTEIRANADFRARAEKFESQYRQRYDAKPDFSAAAAYDAARVLIETLRRAGNSDGYRQFPIALPTVGVTGVLHFDNSGNRTDPLQVLSCQKGRFVPISPTET
;
A
#
# COMPACT_ATOMS: atom_id res chain seq x y z
N MET A 1 19.59 36.17 -82.21
CA MET A 1 19.57 34.74 -81.78
C MET A 1 19.52 34.71 -80.28
N PRO A 2 18.41 34.39 -79.67
CA PRO A 2 18.38 34.16 -78.22
C PRO A 2 18.22 32.66 -77.92
N VAL A 3 19.07 32.24 -76.97
CA VAL A 3 19.09 30.88 -76.38
C VAL A 3 18.00 30.79 -75.33
N GLY A 4 17.11 29.86 -75.51
CA GLY A 4 16.03 29.61 -74.57
C GLY A 4 16.51 28.80 -73.34
N SER A 5 16.28 29.31 -72.15
CA SER A 5 16.43 28.59 -70.88
C SER A 5 15.16 27.88 -70.54
N ARG A 6 15.18 26.54 -70.53
CA ARG A 6 14.09 25.70 -70.02
C ARG A 6 14.26 25.57 -68.48
N CYS A 7 13.35 26.18 -67.72
CA CYS A 7 13.18 25.90 -66.31
C CYS A 7 12.47 24.55 -66.13
N LEU A 8 13.20 23.58 -65.59
CA LEU A 8 12.63 22.31 -65.03
C LEU A 8 12.04 22.61 -63.64
N LEU A 9 10.72 22.66 -63.56
CA LEU A 9 9.99 22.59 -62.28
C LEU A 9 10.08 21.16 -61.73
N ALA A 10 10.91 20.99 -60.70
CA ALA A 10 10.91 19.77 -59.92
C ALA A 10 9.68 19.78 -59.00
N TRP A 11 8.73 18.92 -59.24
CA TRP A 11 7.63 18.63 -58.33
C TRP A 11 8.17 17.81 -57.16
N LEU A 12 8.34 18.45 -56.00
CA LEU A 12 8.51 17.75 -54.72
C LEU A 12 7.17 17.14 -54.38
N LEU A 13 7.05 15.82 -54.54
CA LEU A 13 6.00 15.02 -53.97
C LEU A 13 6.25 15.01 -52.45
N LEU A 14 5.53 15.85 -51.70
CA LEU A 14 5.34 15.69 -50.26
C LEU A 14 4.52 14.41 -50.06
N ALA A 15 5.22 13.33 -49.71
CA ALA A 15 4.56 12.15 -49.18
C ALA A 15 3.87 12.57 -47.86
N PRO A 16 2.60 12.24 -47.67
CA PRO A 16 1.99 12.45 -46.38
C PRO A 16 2.75 11.60 -45.35
N PHE A 17 3.36 12.24 -44.37
CA PHE A 17 3.75 11.59 -43.14
C PHE A 17 2.45 11.01 -42.53
N ALA A 18 2.20 9.74 -42.77
CA ALA A 18 1.26 8.96 -42.02
C ALA A 18 1.85 8.91 -40.58
N GLY A 19 1.54 9.93 -39.80
CA GLY A 19 1.70 9.91 -38.36
C GLY A 19 0.80 8.77 -37.85
N GLY A 20 1.36 7.58 -37.79
CA GLY A 20 0.78 6.49 -37.04
C GLY A 20 0.63 7.01 -35.60
N THR A 21 -0.60 7.19 -35.17
CA THR A 21 -0.93 7.29 -33.74
C THR A 21 -0.64 5.93 -33.12
N GLY A 22 0.65 5.58 -33.02
CA GLY A 22 1.09 4.45 -32.22
C GLY A 22 0.65 4.75 -30.81
N MET A 23 -0.33 4.00 -30.32
CA MET A 23 -0.74 4.09 -28.93
C MET A 23 0.52 3.85 -28.09
N HIS A 24 0.86 4.80 -27.21
CA HIS A 24 2.04 4.71 -26.35
C HIS A 24 1.88 3.48 -25.46
N GLN A 25 2.82 2.55 -25.55
CA GLN A 25 2.90 1.40 -24.67
C GLN A 25 3.29 1.89 -23.27
N VAL A 26 2.40 1.69 -22.29
CA VAL A 26 2.68 2.02 -20.89
C VAL A 26 3.51 0.91 -20.27
N THR A 27 4.63 1.24 -19.62
CA THR A 27 5.46 0.27 -18.90
C THR A 27 5.55 0.64 -17.42
N LEU A 28 5.07 -0.24 -16.55
CA LEU A 28 5.18 -0.08 -15.09
C LEU A 28 6.46 -0.72 -14.57
N GLY A 29 7.11 -0.06 -13.61
CA GLY A 29 8.16 -0.64 -12.78
C GLY A 29 7.61 -1.08 -11.42
N LEU A 30 7.97 -2.26 -10.97
CA LEU A 30 7.70 -2.74 -9.60
C LEU A 30 9.01 -3.06 -8.91
N VAL A 31 9.20 -2.51 -7.71
CA VAL A 31 10.27 -2.93 -6.80
C VAL A 31 9.65 -3.81 -5.72
N ALA A 32 10.00 -5.10 -5.71
CA ALA A 32 9.46 -6.11 -4.80
C ALA A 32 10.60 -7.00 -4.24
N PRO A 33 11.38 -6.52 -3.25
CA PRO A 33 12.46 -7.29 -2.65
C PRO A 33 11.93 -8.59 -2.03
N PRO A 34 12.52 -9.76 -2.32
CA PRO A 34 12.02 -11.05 -1.84
C PRO A 34 12.15 -11.23 -0.32
N THR A 35 12.89 -10.35 0.33
CA THR A 35 13.01 -10.28 1.79
C THR A 35 11.79 -9.66 2.47
N GLU A 36 10.92 -8.98 1.72
CA GLU A 36 9.68 -8.44 2.26
C GLU A 36 8.60 -9.52 2.33
N PRO A 37 7.87 -9.61 3.46
CA PRO A 37 6.88 -10.66 3.68
C PRO A 37 5.76 -10.68 2.64
N ASP A 38 5.41 -9.53 2.07
CA ASP A 38 4.32 -9.35 1.12
C ASP A 38 4.75 -9.26 -0.36
N ALA A 39 6.05 -9.45 -0.66
CA ALA A 39 6.58 -9.28 -2.01
C ALA A 39 5.83 -10.11 -3.09
N THR A 40 5.46 -11.35 -2.74
CA THR A 40 4.68 -12.21 -3.64
C THR A 40 3.28 -11.67 -3.88
N SER A 41 2.62 -11.18 -2.84
CA SER A 41 1.28 -10.59 -2.91
C SER A 41 1.28 -9.33 -3.76
N LEU A 42 2.28 -8.44 -3.56
CA LEU A 42 2.47 -7.24 -4.37
C LEU A 42 2.63 -7.59 -5.85
N LEU A 43 3.53 -8.52 -6.17
CA LEU A 43 3.78 -8.94 -7.55
C LEU A 43 2.52 -9.50 -8.21
N ARG A 44 1.79 -10.39 -7.54
CA ARG A 44 0.56 -11.00 -8.07
C ARG A 44 -0.55 -9.96 -8.29
N GLY A 45 -0.71 -9.00 -7.38
CA GLY A 45 -1.66 -7.91 -7.52
C GLY A 45 -1.38 -7.06 -8.76
N VAL A 46 -0.12 -6.63 -8.95
CA VAL A 46 0.28 -5.85 -10.14
C VAL A 46 0.12 -6.66 -11.43
N GLN A 47 0.54 -7.93 -11.43
CA GLN A 47 0.41 -8.80 -12.61
C GLN A 47 -1.05 -8.99 -13.03
N LEU A 48 -1.98 -9.09 -12.08
CA LEU A 48 -3.40 -9.22 -12.39
C LEU A 48 -3.96 -7.94 -13.00
N ALA A 49 -3.58 -6.76 -12.47
CA ALA A 49 -3.99 -5.47 -13.03
C ALA A 49 -3.47 -5.25 -14.46
N VAL A 50 -2.21 -5.61 -14.70
CA VAL A 50 -1.59 -5.54 -16.04
C VAL A 50 -2.28 -6.51 -17.00
N ALA A 51 -2.58 -7.73 -16.57
CA ALA A 51 -3.29 -8.70 -17.40
C ALA A 51 -4.67 -8.19 -17.80
N GLU A 52 -5.46 -7.68 -16.84
CA GLU A 52 -6.79 -7.12 -17.10
C GLU A 52 -6.72 -5.89 -18.04
N ALA A 53 -5.71 -5.04 -17.87
CA ALA A 53 -5.51 -3.90 -18.76
C ALA A 53 -5.19 -4.32 -20.21
N ASN A 54 -4.52 -5.45 -20.39
CA ASN A 54 -4.16 -6.01 -21.70
C ASN A 54 -5.27 -6.82 -22.35
N GLU A 55 -6.32 -7.21 -21.64
CA GLU A 55 -7.53 -7.80 -22.21
C GLU A 55 -8.39 -6.80 -22.99
N SER A 56 -8.18 -5.49 -22.75
CA SER A 56 -8.86 -4.43 -23.52
C SER A 56 -8.09 -4.11 -24.79
N ASP A 57 -8.79 -3.74 -25.87
CA ASP A 57 -8.19 -3.34 -27.16
C ASP A 57 -7.38 -2.02 -27.10
N GLN A 58 -7.03 -1.55 -25.92
CA GLN A 58 -6.21 -0.37 -25.71
C GLN A 58 -4.71 -0.73 -25.76
N ALA A 59 -3.84 0.28 -25.80
CA ALA A 59 -2.39 0.11 -25.82
C ALA A 59 -1.91 -0.87 -24.76
N SER A 60 -0.95 -1.76 -25.11
CA SER A 60 -0.41 -2.77 -24.22
C SER A 60 0.31 -2.16 -23.02
N VAL A 61 0.22 -2.84 -21.88
CA VAL A 61 0.90 -2.48 -20.64
C VAL A 61 1.99 -3.50 -20.38
N GLY A 62 3.24 -3.01 -20.25
CA GLY A 62 4.40 -3.79 -19.83
C GLY A 62 4.60 -3.73 -18.31
N LEU A 63 5.32 -4.71 -17.78
CA LEU A 63 5.74 -4.76 -16.37
C LEU A 63 7.21 -5.15 -16.27
N GLU A 64 8.02 -4.26 -15.72
CA GLU A 64 9.41 -4.50 -15.35
C GLU A 64 9.50 -4.70 -13.83
N VAL A 65 10.03 -5.83 -13.38
CA VAL A 65 10.13 -6.16 -11.95
C VAL A 65 11.59 -6.14 -11.52
N ARG A 66 11.86 -5.51 -10.39
CA ARG A 66 13.13 -5.57 -9.70
C ARG A 66 12.93 -6.22 -8.33
N SER A 67 13.69 -7.27 -8.10
CA SER A 67 13.60 -8.10 -6.90
C SER A 67 15.00 -8.44 -6.36
N GLU A 68 15.96 -7.52 -6.50
CA GLU A 68 17.30 -7.79 -6.01
C GLU A 68 17.34 -7.87 -4.48
N ASN A 69 18.24 -8.71 -3.97
CA ASN A 69 18.31 -9.13 -2.55
C ASN A 69 18.56 -7.93 -1.62
N GLY A 70 17.56 -7.16 -1.33
CA GLY A 70 17.33 -6.21 -0.25
C GLY A 70 18.51 -5.69 0.60
N GLN A 71 19.73 -5.66 0.07
CA GLN A 71 20.82 -4.93 0.72
C GLN A 71 20.52 -3.45 0.66
N TRP A 72 20.72 -2.79 1.77
CA TRP A 72 20.50 -1.36 1.87
C TRP A 72 21.28 -0.60 0.76
N GLY A 73 20.56 0.16 -0.06
CA GLY A 73 21.12 0.89 -1.21
C GLY A 73 20.84 0.26 -2.58
N THR A 74 20.55 -1.04 -2.69
CA THR A 74 20.23 -1.69 -3.99
C THR A 74 18.92 -1.17 -4.55
N VAL A 75 17.92 -0.89 -3.71
CA VAL A 75 16.61 -0.34 -4.13
C VAL A 75 16.75 0.99 -4.88
N GLY A 76 17.69 1.86 -4.47
CA GLY A 76 17.97 3.09 -5.20
C GLY A 76 18.51 2.80 -6.61
N ASN A 77 19.39 1.82 -6.75
CA ASN A 77 19.94 1.37 -8.04
C ASN A 77 18.84 0.71 -8.88
N ASP A 78 17.96 -0.10 -8.26
CA ASP A 78 16.81 -0.69 -8.94
C ASP A 78 15.89 0.37 -9.53
N ALA A 79 15.60 1.43 -8.76
CA ALA A 79 14.80 2.55 -9.25
C ALA A 79 15.48 3.29 -10.40
N VAL A 80 16.80 3.53 -10.32
CA VAL A 80 17.59 4.14 -11.42
C VAL A 80 17.55 3.23 -12.65
N THR A 81 17.78 1.94 -12.50
CA THR A 81 17.72 0.97 -13.61
C THR A 81 16.33 0.95 -14.26
N LEU A 82 15.26 0.91 -13.47
CA LEU A 82 13.89 0.95 -14.01
C LEU A 82 13.66 2.21 -14.85
N VAL A 83 14.08 3.37 -14.35
CA VAL A 83 13.83 4.66 -15.05
C VAL A 83 14.79 4.88 -16.19
N CYS A 84 16.10 4.72 -15.97
CA CYS A 84 17.11 5.16 -16.93
C CYS A 84 17.47 4.10 -17.96
N GLU A 85 17.35 2.81 -17.64
CA GLU A 85 17.72 1.72 -18.55
C GLU A 85 16.50 1.00 -19.12
N ARG A 86 15.42 0.82 -18.32
CA ARG A 86 14.19 0.15 -18.73
C ARG A 86 13.11 1.11 -19.21
N HIS A 87 13.31 2.42 -18.99
CA HIS A 87 12.42 3.50 -19.43
C HIS A 87 10.96 3.28 -19.00
N VAL A 88 10.75 2.86 -17.73
CA VAL A 88 9.40 2.71 -17.22
C VAL A 88 8.70 4.07 -17.08
N ASP A 89 7.39 4.09 -17.32
CA ASP A 89 6.57 5.30 -17.26
C ASP A 89 6.11 5.64 -15.84
N ALA A 90 6.08 4.66 -14.94
CA ALA A 90 5.76 4.85 -13.52
C ALA A 90 6.35 3.73 -12.65
N ILE A 91 6.45 3.97 -11.33
CA ILE A 91 6.99 2.98 -10.38
C ILE A 91 5.99 2.72 -9.26
N ILE A 92 5.86 1.44 -8.87
CA ILE A 92 5.17 1.00 -7.66
C ILE A 92 6.23 0.65 -6.62
N THR A 93 6.11 1.25 -5.42
CA THR A 93 7.08 0.99 -4.33
C THR A 93 6.68 -0.24 -3.53
N PRO A 94 7.64 -0.88 -2.83
CA PRO A 94 7.32 -1.86 -1.80
C PRO A 94 6.66 -1.21 -0.57
N SER A 95 6.31 -2.04 0.42
CA SER A 95 5.76 -1.59 1.70
C SER A 95 6.81 -0.97 2.65
N ASP A 96 8.10 -1.21 2.43
CA ASP A 96 9.18 -0.64 3.25
C ASP A 96 9.37 0.86 3.04
N GLY A 97 9.39 1.62 4.15
CA GLY A 97 9.53 3.07 4.13
C GLY A 97 10.89 3.55 3.61
N ALA A 98 11.98 2.85 3.94
CA ALA A 98 13.31 3.24 3.50
C ALA A 98 13.47 3.05 1.98
N ALA A 99 12.98 1.93 1.46
CA ALA A 99 12.93 1.66 0.03
C ALA A 99 12.07 2.69 -0.70
N SER A 100 10.89 2.99 -0.18
CA SER A 100 9.99 4.00 -0.75
C SER A 100 10.63 5.38 -0.82
N HIS A 101 11.35 5.82 0.22
CA HIS A 101 12.08 7.09 0.20
C HIS A 101 13.19 7.15 -0.86
N LEU A 102 13.94 6.06 -1.06
CA LEU A 102 14.96 5.99 -2.11
C LEU A 102 14.34 6.10 -3.50
N ILE A 103 13.24 5.40 -3.74
CA ILE A 103 12.49 5.48 -5.00
C ILE A 103 11.97 6.90 -5.24
N LEU A 104 11.41 7.55 -4.20
CA LEU A 104 10.93 8.93 -4.30
C LEU A 104 12.04 9.93 -4.59
N GLN A 105 13.27 9.73 -4.11
CA GLN A 105 14.41 10.57 -4.46
C GLN A 105 14.75 10.46 -5.95
N VAL A 106 14.69 9.28 -6.54
CA VAL A 106 14.89 9.07 -7.99
C VAL A 106 13.73 9.72 -8.75
N SER A 107 12.49 9.45 -8.36
CA SER A 107 11.28 10.02 -8.96
C SER A 107 11.29 11.56 -8.92
N GLY A 108 11.70 12.16 -7.80
CA GLY A 108 11.80 13.62 -7.66
C GLY A 108 12.72 14.29 -8.70
N ARG A 109 13.74 13.58 -9.18
CA ARG A 109 14.67 14.05 -10.20
C ARG A 109 14.24 13.72 -11.62
N THR A 110 13.62 12.57 -11.81
CA THR A 110 13.26 12.04 -13.14
C THR A 110 11.83 12.37 -13.54
N ARG A 111 10.99 12.80 -12.59
CA ARG A 111 9.57 13.10 -12.76
C ARG A 111 8.72 11.89 -13.16
N VAL A 112 9.18 10.68 -12.87
CA VAL A 112 8.43 9.45 -13.09
C VAL A 112 7.40 9.30 -11.96
N PRO A 113 6.09 9.16 -12.26
CA PRO A 113 5.05 8.96 -11.26
C PRO A 113 5.29 7.76 -10.35
N VAL A 114 4.86 7.88 -9.10
CA VAL A 114 5.00 6.81 -8.08
C VAL A 114 3.68 6.54 -7.39
N ALA A 115 3.30 5.26 -7.31
CA ALA A 115 2.27 4.78 -6.41
C ALA A 115 2.92 4.02 -5.25
N SER A 116 2.80 4.57 -4.03
CA SER A 116 3.43 4.00 -2.85
C SER A 116 2.49 3.05 -2.11
N LEU A 117 3.02 1.88 -1.74
CA LEU A 117 2.37 0.87 -0.90
C LEU A 117 2.86 0.92 0.55
N CYS A 118 3.58 1.97 0.92
CA CYS A 118 4.12 2.16 2.25
C CYS A 118 3.19 3.00 3.13
N SER A 119 2.88 2.51 4.33
CA SER A 119 2.03 3.20 5.32
C SER A 119 2.77 4.26 6.15
N ASP A 120 4.11 4.34 6.09
CA ASP A 120 4.91 5.35 6.80
C ASP A 120 4.50 6.77 6.38
N SER A 121 3.99 7.59 7.30
CA SER A 121 3.46 8.92 7.01
C SER A 121 4.47 9.82 6.29
N SER A 122 5.77 9.70 6.61
CA SER A 122 6.83 10.54 6.04
C SER A 122 7.06 10.38 4.53
N VAL A 123 6.56 9.31 3.93
CA VAL A 123 6.75 9.05 2.49
C VAL A 123 6.16 10.17 1.62
N THR A 124 4.97 10.65 1.94
CA THR A 124 4.32 11.76 1.22
C THR A 124 4.78 13.14 1.72
N GLU A 125 5.34 13.23 2.94
CA GLU A 125 5.99 14.45 3.44
C GLU A 125 7.24 14.83 2.62
N ALA A 126 7.78 13.90 1.83
CA ALA A 126 8.86 14.18 0.87
C ALA A 126 8.47 15.21 -0.20
N GLY A 127 7.18 15.52 -0.35
CA GLY A 127 6.68 16.60 -1.20
C GLY A 127 6.90 16.36 -2.71
N VAL A 128 6.92 15.11 -3.17
CA VAL A 128 7.02 14.76 -4.60
C VAL A 128 5.63 14.86 -5.22
N PRO A 129 5.37 15.86 -6.11
CA PRO A 129 4.01 16.18 -6.57
C PRO A 129 3.33 15.09 -7.41
N TRP A 130 4.09 14.14 -7.93
CA TRP A 130 3.61 13.01 -8.74
C TRP A 130 3.74 11.68 -8.01
N ALA A 131 3.66 11.70 -6.69
CA ALA A 131 3.60 10.52 -5.85
C ALA A 131 2.26 10.44 -5.14
N VAL A 132 1.68 9.24 -5.09
CA VAL A 132 0.49 8.94 -4.28
C VAL A 132 0.75 7.77 -3.37
N ARG A 133 0.05 7.72 -2.27
CA ARG A 133 -0.01 6.60 -1.35
C ARG A 133 -1.36 5.91 -1.48
N VAL A 134 -1.35 4.66 -1.89
CA VAL A 134 -2.58 3.87 -2.14
C VAL A 134 -3.12 3.19 -0.88
N VAL A 135 -2.26 3.01 0.12
CA VAL A 135 -2.61 2.40 1.42
C VAL A 135 -2.92 3.48 2.46
N PRO A 136 -3.68 3.18 3.52
CA PRO A 136 -3.83 4.08 4.66
C PRO A 136 -2.49 4.36 5.34
N ARG A 137 -2.39 5.51 5.99
CA ARG A 137 -1.23 5.83 6.84
C ARG A 137 -1.34 5.12 8.19
N THR A 138 -0.20 4.79 8.77
CA THR A 138 -0.11 4.18 10.10
C THR A 138 -0.81 5.03 11.18
N ASP A 139 -0.62 6.35 11.17
CA ASP A 139 -1.28 7.25 12.12
C ASP A 139 -2.81 7.28 11.93
N GLN A 140 -3.29 7.28 10.68
CA GLN A 140 -4.71 7.26 10.34
C GLN A 140 -5.39 5.97 10.84
N GLU A 141 -4.74 4.82 10.64
CA GLU A 141 -5.25 3.53 11.14
C GLU A 141 -5.28 3.49 12.67
N ALA A 142 -4.22 3.98 13.32
CA ALA A 142 -4.16 4.02 14.78
C ALA A 142 -5.22 4.96 15.37
N GLU A 143 -5.43 6.14 14.78
CA GLU A 143 -6.49 7.06 15.20
C GLU A 143 -7.87 6.41 15.12
N ALA A 144 -8.16 5.68 14.04
CA ALA A 144 -9.43 4.97 13.88
C ALA A 144 -9.63 3.91 14.98
N LEU A 145 -8.58 3.14 15.31
CA LEU A 145 -8.62 2.14 16.38
C LEU A 145 -8.81 2.78 17.76
N PHE A 146 -8.11 3.86 18.07
CA PHE A 146 -8.27 4.59 19.32
C PHE A 146 -9.66 5.20 19.45
N ALA A 147 -10.18 5.79 18.38
CA ALA A 147 -11.52 6.38 18.35
C ALA A 147 -12.60 5.31 18.57
N ALA A 148 -12.48 4.15 17.93
CA ALA A 148 -13.41 3.04 18.10
C ALA A 148 -13.38 2.40 19.51
N ALA A 149 -12.22 2.47 20.18
CA ALA A 149 -12.09 1.94 21.53
C ALA A 149 -12.52 2.93 22.63
N ARG A 150 -12.66 4.22 22.29
CA ARG A 150 -12.95 5.29 23.25
C ARG A 150 -14.38 5.20 23.77
N ARG A 151 -14.54 5.39 25.09
CA ARG A 151 -15.84 5.59 25.76
C ARG A 151 -15.88 6.98 26.34
N PRO A 152 -16.83 7.84 25.92
CA PRO A 152 -16.89 9.24 26.34
C PRO A 152 -17.06 9.44 27.85
N ASP A 153 -17.69 8.47 28.52
CA ASP A 153 -18.02 8.46 29.95
C ASP A 153 -16.95 7.79 30.83
N ARG A 154 -15.83 7.34 30.23
CA ARG A 154 -14.72 6.66 30.92
C ARG A 154 -13.39 7.35 30.71
N PRO A 155 -12.41 7.13 31.62
CA PRO A 155 -11.05 7.60 31.42
C PRO A 155 -10.46 7.06 30.12
N PRO A 156 -9.44 7.76 29.54
CA PRO A 156 -8.69 7.25 28.41
C PRO A 156 -8.11 5.87 28.70
N LEU A 157 -8.14 4.99 27.71
CA LEU A 157 -7.55 3.66 27.83
C LEU A 157 -6.03 3.72 27.76
N HIS A 158 -5.39 2.83 28.49
CA HIS A 158 -3.94 2.61 28.51
C HIS A 158 -3.56 1.57 27.45
N TRP A 159 -2.75 1.98 26.49
CA TRP A 159 -2.30 1.13 25.40
C TRP A 159 -0.82 0.86 25.45
N TRP A 160 -0.45 -0.36 25.08
CA TRP A 160 0.90 -0.69 24.67
C TRP A 160 0.90 -0.97 23.17
N ALA A 161 2.08 -0.87 22.53
CA ALA A 161 2.25 -1.26 21.14
C ALA A 161 3.45 -2.20 21.00
N VAL A 162 3.32 -3.19 20.12
CA VAL A 162 4.40 -4.09 19.71
C VAL A 162 4.69 -3.79 18.25
N VAL A 163 5.94 -3.39 17.98
CA VAL A 163 6.39 -2.95 16.65
C VAL A 163 7.66 -3.72 16.24
N PRO A 164 8.03 -3.77 14.96
CA PRO A 164 9.31 -4.36 14.54
C PRO A 164 10.48 -3.64 15.18
N ALA A 165 11.58 -4.32 15.37
CA ALA A 165 12.84 -3.68 15.76
C ALA A 165 13.43 -2.84 14.63
N GLY A 166 14.33 -1.94 14.96
CA GLY A 166 15.12 -1.20 14.01
C GLY A 166 14.39 -0.04 13.32
N ARG A 167 14.70 0.18 12.05
CA ARG A 167 14.23 1.34 11.27
C ARG A 167 12.72 1.35 11.03
N PRO A 168 12.09 0.23 10.58
CA PRO A 168 10.63 0.18 10.39
C PRO A 168 9.89 0.51 11.69
N GLY A 169 10.31 -0.08 12.82
CA GLY A 169 9.68 0.17 14.11
C GLY A 169 9.80 1.62 14.57
N ARG A 170 10.88 2.33 14.24
CA ARG A 170 11.01 3.76 14.58
C ARG A 170 10.00 4.64 13.82
N ALA A 171 9.74 4.35 12.55
CA ALA A 171 8.74 5.06 11.77
C ALA A 171 7.33 4.82 12.34
N ILE A 172 6.99 3.55 12.55
CA ILE A 172 5.71 3.15 13.15
C ILE A 172 5.53 3.80 14.53
N ARG A 173 6.56 3.79 15.38
CA ARG A 173 6.53 4.42 16.72
C ARG A 173 6.14 5.90 16.65
N ARG A 174 6.78 6.67 15.77
CA ARG A 174 6.48 8.09 15.56
C ARG A 174 5.02 8.30 15.16
N ASP A 175 4.51 7.49 14.25
CA ASP A 175 3.14 7.60 13.73
C ASP A 175 2.12 7.21 14.81
N LEU A 176 2.37 6.14 15.58
CA LEU A 176 1.51 5.73 16.71
C LEU A 176 1.48 6.78 17.83
N GLU A 177 2.63 7.38 18.17
CA GLU A 177 2.70 8.47 19.16
C GLU A 177 1.94 9.71 18.68
N THR A 178 1.98 10.00 17.38
CA THR A 178 1.20 11.10 16.78
C THR A 178 -0.29 10.83 16.87
N ALA A 179 -0.73 9.63 16.48
CA ALA A 179 -2.13 9.21 16.56
C ALA A 179 -2.66 9.25 18.01
N ALA A 180 -1.87 8.77 18.97
CA ALA A 180 -2.26 8.77 20.38
C ALA A 180 -2.48 10.18 20.92
N ARG A 181 -1.61 11.14 20.56
CA ARG A 181 -1.79 12.56 20.92
C ARG A 181 -3.07 13.15 20.33
N LEU A 182 -3.36 12.88 19.04
CA LEU A 182 -4.56 13.40 18.37
C LEU A 182 -5.84 12.78 18.95
N ALA A 183 -5.82 11.50 19.25
CA ALA A 183 -6.96 10.79 19.84
C ALA A 183 -7.14 11.02 21.35
N THR A 184 -6.24 11.75 21.99
CA THR A 184 -6.23 11.97 23.47
C THR A 184 -6.25 10.61 24.21
N THR A 185 -5.40 9.67 23.77
CA THR A 185 -5.28 8.33 24.30
C THR A 185 -3.90 8.15 24.94
N LEU A 186 -3.80 7.28 25.95
CA LEU A 186 -2.56 6.99 26.65
C LEU A 186 -1.83 5.83 26.00
N LEU A 187 -0.78 6.13 25.24
CA LEU A 187 0.13 5.12 24.70
C LEU A 187 1.36 5.05 25.65
N ASP A 188 1.25 4.18 26.65
CA ASP A 188 2.23 4.14 27.76
C ASP A 188 3.58 3.57 27.35
N ARG A 189 3.56 2.61 26.43
CA ARG A 189 4.80 1.94 26.02
C ARG A 189 4.72 1.37 24.60
N ILE A 190 5.83 1.51 23.89
CA ILE A 190 6.04 0.84 22.60
C ILE A 190 7.27 -0.06 22.78
N VAL A 191 7.12 -1.33 22.44
CA VAL A 191 8.17 -2.34 22.61
C VAL A 191 8.49 -3.00 21.27
N ASP A 192 9.76 -3.34 21.08
CA ASP A 192 10.19 -4.09 19.92
C ASP A 192 9.78 -5.56 20.07
N GLY A 193 9.25 -6.14 19.02
CA GLY A 193 8.77 -7.52 18.97
C GLY A 193 8.90 -8.13 17.59
N GLY A 194 8.62 -9.43 17.50
CA GLY A 194 8.58 -10.12 16.21
C GLY A 194 9.93 -10.53 15.62
N GLU A 195 11.04 -10.06 16.17
CA GLU A 195 12.38 -10.46 15.74
C GLU A 195 12.77 -11.85 16.30
N PRO A 196 13.57 -12.64 15.57
CA PRO A 196 14.02 -13.95 16.05
C PRO A 196 14.79 -13.91 17.38
N LYS A 197 15.36 -12.75 17.71
CA LYS A 197 16.10 -12.51 18.96
C LYS A 197 15.22 -11.97 20.08
N THR A 198 13.97 -11.60 19.81
CA THR A 198 13.06 -11.14 20.84
C THR A 198 12.59 -12.35 21.65
N ASP A 199 12.85 -12.33 22.94
CA ASP A 199 12.29 -13.32 23.86
C ASP A 199 10.77 -13.07 23.99
N LEU A 200 9.99 -13.82 23.21
CA LEU A 200 8.53 -13.75 23.20
C LEU A 200 7.95 -13.99 24.61
N ALA A 201 8.53 -14.89 25.38
CA ALA A 201 8.04 -15.18 26.74
C ALA A 201 8.23 -13.97 27.66
N SER A 202 9.40 -13.30 27.60
CA SER A 202 9.66 -12.08 28.35
C SER A 202 8.75 -10.92 27.90
N LEU A 203 8.51 -10.77 26.59
CA LEU A 203 7.59 -9.77 26.05
C LEU A 203 6.17 -9.99 26.62
N VAL A 204 5.67 -11.21 26.50
CA VAL A 204 4.34 -11.60 27.00
C VAL A 204 4.23 -11.38 28.50
N HIS A 205 5.22 -11.84 29.28
CA HIS A 205 5.24 -11.65 30.74
C HIS A 205 5.15 -10.15 31.12
N ARG A 206 5.90 -9.28 30.45
CA ARG A 206 5.86 -7.83 30.71
C ARG A 206 4.50 -7.22 30.41
N ILE A 207 3.86 -7.61 29.29
CA ILE A 207 2.55 -7.11 28.91
C ILE A 207 1.49 -7.59 29.90
N VAL A 208 1.48 -8.87 30.24
CA VAL A 208 0.53 -9.46 31.19
C VAL A 208 0.68 -8.83 32.58
N ALA A 209 1.90 -8.63 33.06
CA ALA A 209 2.18 -7.99 34.36
C ALA A 209 1.77 -6.52 34.40
N ALA A 210 1.91 -5.79 33.30
CA ALA A 210 1.47 -4.39 33.20
C ALA A 210 -0.03 -4.24 33.02
N ALA A 211 -0.70 -5.29 32.48
CA ALA A 211 -2.14 -5.36 32.23
C ALA A 211 -2.72 -4.10 31.55
N PRO A 212 -2.17 -3.60 30.41
CA PRO A 212 -2.75 -2.47 29.71
C PRO A 212 -4.16 -2.82 29.23
N ASP A 213 -5.01 -1.80 28.99
CA ASP A 213 -6.35 -2.00 28.47
C ASP A 213 -6.36 -2.55 27.03
N GLY A 214 -5.31 -2.22 26.27
CA GLY A 214 -5.14 -2.69 24.91
C GLY A 214 -3.68 -2.82 24.47
N VAL A 215 -3.46 -3.68 23.45
CA VAL A 215 -2.16 -3.85 22.79
C VAL A 215 -2.34 -3.70 21.29
N LEU A 216 -1.62 -2.75 20.70
CA LEU A 216 -1.49 -2.63 19.24
C LEU A 216 -0.41 -3.60 18.74
N LEU A 217 -0.73 -4.37 17.71
CA LEU A 217 0.14 -5.35 17.08
C LEU A 217 0.54 -4.84 15.68
N TRP A 218 1.53 -3.97 15.62
CA TRP A 218 2.03 -3.40 14.36
C TRP A 218 3.24 -4.21 13.84
N LEU A 219 2.98 -5.46 13.53
CA LEU A 219 3.96 -6.47 13.09
C LEU A 219 3.51 -7.06 11.75
N SER A 220 4.34 -7.91 11.13
CA SER A 220 3.86 -8.73 10.03
C SER A 220 2.70 -9.63 10.50
N PRO A 221 1.77 -10.00 9.61
CA PRO A 221 0.59 -10.78 10.01
C PRO A 221 0.91 -12.04 10.81
N SER A 222 1.88 -12.83 10.37
CA SER A 222 2.31 -14.04 11.07
C SER A 222 2.88 -13.76 12.47
N GLN A 223 3.72 -12.72 12.59
CA GLN A 223 4.30 -12.31 13.88
C GLN A 223 3.21 -11.78 14.83
N ALA A 224 2.30 -10.95 14.33
CA ALA A 224 1.18 -10.43 15.12
C ALA A 224 0.29 -11.56 15.63
N GLY A 225 0.00 -12.55 14.77
CA GLY A 225 -0.76 -13.75 15.16
C GLY A 225 -0.06 -14.55 16.25
N THR A 226 1.26 -14.76 16.15
CA THR A 226 2.07 -15.44 17.16
C THR A 226 2.03 -14.71 18.51
N VAL A 227 2.19 -13.38 18.50
CA VAL A 227 2.11 -12.55 19.72
C VAL A 227 0.71 -12.61 20.32
N ALA A 228 -0.34 -12.50 19.49
CA ALA A 228 -1.74 -12.60 19.94
C ALA A 228 -2.03 -13.94 20.61
N ALA A 229 -1.61 -15.06 20.00
CA ALA A 229 -1.76 -16.40 20.56
C ALA A 229 -1.05 -16.54 21.91
N ALA A 230 0.20 -16.06 22.01
CA ALA A 230 0.98 -16.12 23.24
C ALA A 230 0.36 -15.27 24.36
N LEU A 231 -0.12 -14.07 24.06
CA LEU A 231 -0.81 -13.20 25.02
C LEU A 231 -2.08 -13.86 25.55
N ARG A 232 -2.93 -14.42 24.67
CA ARG A 232 -4.17 -15.10 25.07
C ARG A 232 -3.89 -16.37 25.90
N ALA A 233 -2.89 -17.15 25.49
CA ALA A 233 -2.46 -18.34 26.27
C ALA A 233 -1.94 -17.97 27.67
N ALA A 234 -1.32 -16.80 27.83
CA ALA A 234 -0.87 -16.28 29.12
C ALA A 234 -1.97 -15.57 29.93
N GLY A 235 -3.23 -15.61 29.47
CA GLY A 235 -4.39 -15.05 30.19
C GLY A 235 -4.61 -13.53 29.99
N TYR A 236 -3.94 -12.90 29.05
CA TYR A 236 -4.20 -11.49 28.77
C TYR A 236 -5.63 -11.30 28.18
N GLY A 237 -6.48 -10.61 28.94
CA GLY A 237 -7.89 -10.35 28.58
C GLY A 237 -8.15 -9.00 27.91
N GLY A 238 -7.11 -8.11 27.82
CA GLY A 238 -7.26 -6.80 27.22
C GLY A 238 -7.52 -6.83 25.71
N ARG A 239 -7.79 -5.65 25.12
CA ARG A 239 -8.01 -5.53 23.68
C ARG A 239 -6.74 -5.83 22.90
N LEU A 240 -6.89 -6.50 21.74
CA LEU A 240 -5.83 -6.61 20.73
C LEU A 240 -6.30 -5.90 19.47
N ALA A 241 -5.45 -5.10 18.87
CA ALA A 241 -5.78 -4.37 17.67
C ALA A 241 -4.56 -4.21 16.75
N GLY A 242 -4.78 -3.98 15.46
CA GLY A 242 -3.71 -3.76 14.50
C GLY A 242 -4.18 -3.21 13.16
N PRO A 243 -3.26 -3.02 12.20
CA PRO A 243 -3.57 -2.44 10.89
C PRO A 243 -4.42 -3.36 10.02
N THR A 244 -4.97 -2.82 8.95
CA THR A 244 -5.71 -3.53 7.89
C THR A 244 -4.97 -4.78 7.39
N ALA A 245 -3.64 -4.74 7.35
CA ALA A 245 -2.80 -5.86 6.91
C ALA A 245 -2.97 -7.14 7.74
N LEU A 246 -3.54 -7.08 8.94
CA LEU A 246 -3.83 -8.27 9.74
C LEU A 246 -5.03 -9.08 9.22
N ASP A 247 -5.85 -8.55 8.30
CA ASP A 247 -6.84 -9.38 7.61
C ASP A 247 -6.15 -10.23 6.53
N SER A 248 -5.46 -11.25 6.96
CA SER A 248 -4.69 -12.14 6.09
C SER A 248 -4.71 -13.59 6.56
N PRO A 249 -4.56 -14.56 5.64
CA PRO A 249 -4.46 -15.98 5.99
C PRO A 249 -3.34 -16.28 6.98
N GLU A 250 -2.20 -15.57 6.89
CA GLU A 250 -1.03 -15.76 7.74
C GLU A 250 -1.31 -15.36 9.19
N PHE A 251 -2.06 -14.28 9.40
CA PHE A 251 -2.51 -13.89 10.73
C PHE A 251 -3.42 -14.95 11.35
N PHE A 252 -4.44 -15.39 10.61
CA PHE A 252 -5.36 -16.40 11.11
C PHE A 252 -4.69 -17.75 11.38
N ALA A 253 -3.74 -18.16 10.54
CA ALA A 253 -2.97 -19.38 10.72
C ALA A 253 -2.13 -19.33 12.01
N ALA A 254 -1.50 -18.18 12.30
CA ALA A 254 -0.64 -18.01 13.48
C ALA A 254 -1.45 -17.74 14.76
N ALA A 255 -2.51 -16.96 14.69
CA ALA A 255 -3.32 -16.58 15.86
C ALA A 255 -4.30 -17.66 16.30
N GLY A 256 -4.83 -18.46 15.35
CA GLY A 256 -5.86 -19.45 15.63
C GLY A 256 -7.06 -18.86 16.37
N ALA A 257 -7.47 -19.46 17.48
CA ALA A 257 -8.58 -18.98 18.30
C ALA A 257 -8.32 -17.60 18.93
N ALA A 258 -7.05 -17.19 19.09
CA ALA A 258 -6.69 -15.89 19.66
C ALA A 258 -6.99 -14.71 18.73
N ALA A 259 -7.29 -14.98 17.47
CA ALA A 259 -7.79 -13.96 16.53
C ALA A 259 -9.15 -13.39 16.96
N ASN A 260 -9.96 -14.17 17.68
CA ASN A 260 -11.32 -13.75 18.07
C ASN A 260 -11.28 -12.51 18.96
N GLY A 261 -12.07 -11.48 18.59
CA GLY A 261 -12.08 -10.18 19.27
C GLY A 261 -10.92 -9.24 18.93
N VAL A 262 -9.99 -9.62 18.05
CA VAL A 262 -8.96 -8.71 17.54
C VAL A 262 -9.63 -7.66 16.67
N LEU A 263 -9.24 -6.39 16.84
CA LEU A 263 -9.72 -5.26 16.06
C LEU A 263 -8.75 -4.94 14.93
N VAL A 264 -9.27 -4.66 13.75
CA VAL A 264 -8.48 -4.16 12.63
C VAL A 264 -9.19 -2.98 11.97
N THR A 265 -8.44 -2.19 11.23
CA THR A 265 -9.02 -1.19 10.34
C THR A 265 -9.36 -1.79 8.98
N GLU A 266 -10.31 -1.18 8.31
CA GLU A 266 -10.65 -1.44 6.92
C GLU A 266 -11.08 -0.13 6.25
N ILE A 267 -10.79 0.02 4.97
CA ILE A 267 -11.31 1.15 4.19
C ILE A 267 -12.81 0.91 4.01
N ARG A 268 -13.63 1.91 4.34
CA ARG A 268 -15.08 1.77 4.28
C ARG A 268 -15.56 1.52 2.86
N ALA A 269 -16.18 0.36 2.65
CA ALA A 269 -16.73 -0.05 1.36
C ALA A 269 -18.05 0.66 1.02
N ASN A 270 -18.24 0.97 -0.25
CA ASN A 270 -19.55 1.30 -0.84
C ASN A 270 -20.01 0.15 -1.77
N ALA A 271 -21.22 0.29 -2.36
CA ALA A 271 -21.79 -0.78 -3.19
C ALA A 271 -20.97 -1.06 -4.47
N ASP A 272 -20.46 0.00 -5.11
CA ASP A 272 -19.71 -0.11 -6.38
C ASP A 272 -18.37 -0.82 -6.19
N PHE A 273 -17.78 -0.65 -5.01
CA PHE A 273 -16.57 -1.32 -4.60
C PHE A 273 -16.76 -2.83 -4.48
N ARG A 274 -17.86 -3.30 -3.86
CA ARG A 274 -18.06 -4.73 -3.57
C ARG A 274 -18.01 -5.60 -4.80
N ALA A 275 -18.75 -5.25 -5.84
CA ALA A 275 -18.78 -6.01 -7.09
C ALA A 275 -17.38 -6.11 -7.72
N ARG A 276 -16.57 -5.04 -7.63
CA ARG A 276 -15.22 -5.02 -8.15
C ARG A 276 -14.26 -5.87 -7.30
N ALA A 277 -14.39 -5.80 -5.97
CA ALA A 277 -13.60 -6.61 -5.05
C ALA A 277 -13.90 -8.12 -5.22
N GLU A 278 -15.16 -8.49 -5.38
CA GLU A 278 -15.58 -9.88 -5.64
C GLU A 278 -15.02 -10.40 -6.97
N LYS A 279 -15.05 -9.59 -8.04
CA LYS A 279 -14.46 -9.94 -9.33
C LYS A 279 -12.95 -10.16 -9.19
N PHE A 280 -12.24 -9.23 -8.52
CA PHE A 280 -10.80 -9.34 -8.26
C PHE A 280 -10.47 -10.61 -7.47
N GLU A 281 -11.19 -10.88 -6.38
CA GLU A 281 -10.96 -12.07 -5.56
C GLU A 281 -11.15 -13.36 -6.38
N SER A 282 -12.20 -13.42 -7.22
CA SER A 282 -12.47 -14.54 -8.11
C SER A 282 -11.33 -14.76 -9.11
N GLN A 283 -10.90 -13.70 -9.80
CA GLN A 283 -9.81 -13.76 -10.78
C GLN A 283 -8.47 -14.13 -10.12
N TYR A 284 -8.19 -13.58 -8.93
CA TYR A 284 -6.99 -13.87 -8.18
C TYR A 284 -6.93 -15.36 -7.76
N ARG A 285 -8.04 -15.89 -7.22
CA ARG A 285 -8.15 -17.31 -6.87
C ARG A 285 -7.98 -18.21 -8.09
N GLN A 286 -8.62 -17.88 -9.19
CA GLN A 286 -8.51 -18.66 -10.43
C GLN A 286 -7.06 -18.72 -10.94
N ARG A 287 -6.32 -17.61 -10.83
CA ARG A 287 -4.96 -17.50 -11.39
C ARG A 287 -3.88 -18.05 -10.47
N TYR A 288 -4.04 -17.91 -9.15
CA TYR A 288 -2.97 -18.19 -8.19
C TYR A 288 -3.30 -19.29 -7.18
N ASP A 289 -4.50 -19.87 -7.26
CA ASP A 289 -5.02 -20.87 -6.28
C ASP A 289 -4.86 -20.41 -4.82
N ALA A 290 -5.10 -19.10 -4.57
CA ALA A 290 -4.92 -18.47 -3.28
C ALA A 290 -5.94 -17.35 -3.08
N LYS A 291 -6.30 -17.05 -1.82
CA LYS A 291 -7.07 -15.86 -1.47
C LYS A 291 -6.14 -14.64 -1.50
N PRO A 292 -6.53 -13.50 -2.14
CA PRO A 292 -5.76 -12.27 -2.02
C PRO A 292 -5.80 -11.73 -0.58
N ASP A 293 -4.70 -11.14 -0.18
CA ASP A 293 -4.58 -10.30 1.01
C ASP A 293 -4.71 -8.81 0.66
N PHE A 294 -4.65 -7.96 1.67
CA PHE A 294 -4.70 -6.50 1.48
C PHE A 294 -3.55 -5.98 0.61
N SER A 295 -2.33 -6.54 0.75
CA SER A 295 -1.17 -6.14 -0.04
C SER A 295 -1.36 -6.41 -1.53
N ALA A 296 -1.92 -7.56 -1.89
CA ALA A 296 -2.26 -7.89 -3.28
C ALA A 296 -3.33 -6.93 -3.85
N ALA A 297 -4.37 -6.63 -3.07
CA ALA A 297 -5.43 -5.72 -3.48
C ALA A 297 -4.92 -4.27 -3.65
N ALA A 298 -4.10 -3.79 -2.72
CA ALA A 298 -3.51 -2.46 -2.79
C ALA A 298 -2.53 -2.32 -3.97
N ALA A 299 -1.74 -3.35 -4.25
CA ALA A 299 -0.83 -3.37 -5.39
C ALA A 299 -1.57 -3.40 -6.74
N TYR A 300 -2.68 -4.13 -6.81
CA TYR A 300 -3.58 -4.10 -7.96
C TYR A 300 -4.14 -2.68 -8.19
N ASP A 301 -4.62 -2.01 -7.14
CA ASP A 301 -5.14 -0.65 -7.23
C ASP A 301 -4.04 0.36 -7.61
N ALA A 302 -2.82 0.21 -7.07
CA ALA A 302 -1.67 1.04 -7.42
C ALA A 302 -1.36 0.95 -8.93
N ALA A 303 -1.30 -0.26 -9.48
CA ALA A 303 -1.09 -0.46 -10.91
C ALA A 303 -2.21 0.17 -11.74
N ARG A 304 -3.48 -0.02 -11.35
CA ARG A 304 -4.61 0.57 -12.06
C ARG A 304 -4.61 2.08 -12.07
N VAL A 305 -4.35 2.72 -10.91
CA VAL A 305 -4.26 4.19 -10.82
C VAL A 305 -3.19 4.72 -11.77
N LEU A 306 -2.02 4.08 -11.80
CA LEU A 306 -0.95 4.48 -12.70
C LEU A 306 -1.31 4.27 -14.17
N ILE A 307 -1.85 3.10 -14.54
CA ILE A 307 -2.26 2.79 -15.91
C ILE A 307 -3.32 3.79 -16.41
N GLU A 308 -4.37 4.02 -15.62
CA GLU A 308 -5.44 4.95 -15.98
C GLU A 308 -4.92 6.39 -16.14
N THR A 309 -4.04 6.82 -15.23
CA THR A 309 -3.43 8.15 -15.28
C THR A 309 -2.56 8.33 -16.51
N LEU A 310 -1.66 7.38 -16.79
CA LEU A 310 -0.75 7.43 -17.93
C LEU A 310 -1.52 7.37 -19.27
N ARG A 311 -2.53 6.52 -19.37
CA ARG A 311 -3.38 6.45 -20.58
C ARG A 311 -4.14 7.75 -20.84
N ARG A 312 -4.64 8.43 -19.79
CA ARG A 312 -5.32 9.73 -19.93
C ARG A 312 -4.36 10.86 -20.27
N ALA A 313 -3.15 10.82 -19.70
CA ALA A 313 -2.12 11.82 -19.96
C ALA A 313 -1.60 11.77 -21.40
N GLY A 314 -1.59 10.60 -22.02
CA GLY A 314 -0.97 10.38 -23.32
C GLY A 314 0.52 10.78 -23.28
N ASN A 315 1.01 11.36 -24.39
CA ASN A 315 2.41 11.88 -24.47
C ASN A 315 2.57 13.28 -23.86
N SER A 316 1.56 13.81 -23.18
CA SER A 316 1.63 15.14 -22.56
C SER A 316 2.15 15.06 -21.13
N ASP A 317 2.66 16.17 -20.59
CA ASP A 317 3.03 16.36 -19.18
C ASP A 317 1.83 16.17 -18.20
N GLY A 318 0.81 15.43 -18.60
CA GLY A 318 -0.44 15.21 -17.84
C GLY A 318 -0.25 14.53 -16.49
N TYR A 319 0.90 13.86 -16.26
CA TYR A 319 1.29 13.39 -14.94
C TYR A 319 1.45 14.54 -13.93
N ARG A 320 1.59 15.79 -14.36
CA ARG A 320 1.62 16.96 -13.46
C ARG A 320 0.28 17.20 -12.76
N GLN A 321 -0.80 16.61 -13.26
CA GLN A 321 -2.12 16.62 -12.62
C GLN A 321 -2.37 15.37 -11.76
N PHE A 322 -1.40 14.47 -11.70
CA PHE A 322 -1.37 13.36 -10.75
C PHE A 322 -1.08 13.95 -9.37
N PRO A 323 -1.87 13.69 -8.34
CA PRO A 323 -2.88 12.65 -8.12
C PRO A 323 -4.33 13.13 -8.10
N ILE A 324 -4.58 14.40 -8.37
CA ILE A 324 -5.82 15.12 -8.00
C ILE A 324 -6.97 14.84 -8.99
N ALA A 325 -6.67 14.31 -10.16
CA ALA A 325 -7.56 14.49 -11.30
C ALA A 325 -8.88 13.71 -11.25
N LEU A 326 -8.99 12.54 -10.60
CA LEU A 326 -10.28 11.83 -10.48
C LEU A 326 -10.25 10.71 -9.45
N PRO A 327 -11.28 10.54 -8.63
CA PRO A 327 -11.42 9.34 -7.80
C PRO A 327 -11.47 8.10 -8.69
N THR A 328 -10.60 7.13 -8.41
CA THR A 328 -10.57 5.84 -9.10
C THR A 328 -11.24 4.80 -8.23
N VAL A 329 -12.25 4.10 -8.74
CA VAL A 329 -12.86 2.99 -8.01
C VAL A 329 -11.94 1.78 -8.09
N GLY A 330 -11.31 1.46 -6.97
CA GLY A 330 -10.42 0.33 -6.79
C GLY A 330 -11.13 -0.93 -6.28
N VAL A 331 -10.32 -1.90 -5.89
CA VAL A 331 -10.75 -3.11 -5.18
C VAL A 331 -10.55 -3.01 -3.67
N THR A 332 -9.84 -1.96 -3.21
CA THR A 332 -9.71 -1.60 -1.80
C THR A 332 -10.61 -0.42 -1.41
N GLY A 333 -11.46 0.08 -2.29
CA GLY A 333 -12.32 1.26 -2.09
C GLY A 333 -12.26 2.25 -3.23
N VAL A 334 -12.84 3.43 -3.02
CA VAL A 334 -12.69 4.56 -3.94
C VAL A 334 -11.44 5.32 -3.52
N LEU A 335 -10.46 5.41 -4.43
CA LEU A 335 -9.19 6.06 -4.14
C LEU A 335 -9.34 7.57 -4.29
N HIS A 336 -9.40 8.27 -3.16
CA HIS A 336 -9.32 9.73 -3.10
C HIS A 336 -7.99 10.13 -2.51
N PHE A 337 -7.34 11.13 -3.11
CA PHE A 337 -6.06 11.64 -2.64
C PHE A 337 -6.15 13.12 -2.28
N ASP A 338 -5.45 13.52 -1.22
CA ASP A 338 -5.25 14.92 -0.89
C ASP A 338 -4.15 15.56 -1.75
N ASN A 339 -3.91 16.86 -1.54
CA ASN A 339 -2.88 17.61 -2.27
C ASN A 339 -1.46 17.12 -2.00
N SER A 340 -1.24 16.34 -0.96
CA SER A 340 0.04 15.72 -0.63
C SER A 340 0.16 14.30 -1.18
N GLY A 341 -0.87 13.79 -1.87
CA GLY A 341 -0.92 12.43 -2.42
C GLY A 341 -1.30 11.36 -1.40
N ASN A 342 -1.79 11.73 -0.22
CA ASN A 342 -2.28 10.74 0.74
C ASN A 342 -3.68 10.28 0.39
N ARG A 343 -3.94 9.00 0.58
CA ARG A 343 -5.29 8.46 0.54
C ARG A 343 -6.13 9.00 1.70
N THR A 344 -7.34 9.47 1.40
CA THR A 344 -8.23 10.15 2.36
C THR A 344 -9.52 9.40 2.65
N ASP A 345 -9.66 8.17 2.15
CA ASP A 345 -10.87 7.37 2.36
C ASP A 345 -11.10 7.09 3.85
N PRO A 346 -12.35 7.19 4.31
CA PRO A 346 -12.67 6.93 5.70
C PRO A 346 -12.43 5.46 6.06
N LEU A 347 -11.83 5.24 7.23
CA LEU A 347 -11.65 3.92 7.80
C LEU A 347 -12.85 3.55 8.67
N GLN A 348 -13.13 2.26 8.74
CA GLN A 348 -13.98 1.61 9.73
C GLN A 348 -13.17 0.61 10.52
N VAL A 349 -13.65 0.26 11.70
CA VAL A 349 -13.03 -0.77 12.54
C VAL A 349 -13.87 -2.03 12.49
N LEU A 350 -13.20 -3.14 12.31
CA LEU A 350 -13.78 -4.49 12.29
C LEU A 350 -13.32 -5.25 13.53
N SER A 351 -14.11 -6.21 13.97
CA SER A 351 -13.76 -7.19 15.00
C SER A 351 -13.73 -8.58 14.40
N CYS A 352 -12.74 -9.38 14.75
CA CYS A 352 -12.70 -10.77 14.35
C CYS A 352 -13.77 -11.58 15.09
N GLN A 353 -14.66 -12.20 14.34
CA GLN A 353 -15.69 -13.10 14.86
C GLN A 353 -15.69 -14.38 14.03
N LYS A 354 -15.48 -15.54 14.70
CA LYS A 354 -15.48 -16.85 14.05
C LYS A 354 -14.56 -16.94 12.82
N GLY A 355 -13.35 -16.36 12.91
CA GLY A 355 -12.32 -16.44 11.88
C GLY A 355 -12.52 -15.50 10.68
N ARG A 356 -13.33 -14.46 10.80
CA ARG A 356 -13.49 -13.39 9.82
C ARG A 356 -13.67 -12.05 10.51
N PHE A 357 -13.23 -10.99 9.87
CA PHE A 357 -13.46 -9.63 10.34
C PHE A 357 -14.85 -9.14 9.92
N VAL A 358 -15.59 -8.56 10.87
CA VAL A 358 -16.93 -7.99 10.66
C VAL A 358 -17.01 -6.61 11.30
N PRO A 359 -17.78 -5.67 10.74
CA PRO A 359 -17.94 -4.34 11.34
C PRO A 359 -18.41 -4.43 12.79
N ILE A 360 -17.82 -3.61 13.67
CA ILE A 360 -18.30 -3.49 15.04
C ILE A 360 -19.64 -2.75 15.06
N SER A 361 -20.61 -3.31 15.78
CA SER A 361 -21.87 -2.62 16.01
C SER A 361 -21.67 -1.44 16.97
N PRO A 362 -22.39 -0.31 16.80
CA PRO A 362 -22.31 0.84 17.71
C PRO A 362 -22.59 0.52 19.18
N THR A 363 -23.16 -0.66 19.46
CA THR A 363 -23.51 -1.15 20.81
C THR A 363 -22.41 -2.01 21.45
N GLU A 364 -21.35 -2.36 20.72
CA GLU A 364 -20.23 -3.21 21.22
C GLU A 364 -18.99 -2.40 21.64
N THR A 365 -19.05 -1.07 21.53
CA THR A 365 -17.94 -0.15 21.91
C THR A 365 -17.99 0.30 23.37
#